data_00f582bc20b7fead3fcc2e4a77a906c2
#
_entry.id   00f582bc20b7fead3fcc2e4a77a906c2
#
_cell.length_a   1.000
_cell.length_b   1.000
_cell.length_c   1.000
_cell.angle_alpha   90.00
_cell.angle_beta   90.00
_cell.angle_gamma   90.00
#
_symmetry.space_group_name_H-M   'P 1'
#
loop_
_entity.id
_entity.type
_entity.pdbx_description
1 polymer ?
#
loop_
_entity_poly.entity_id
_entity_poly.type
_entity_poly.pdbx_seq_one_letter_code
_entity_poly.pdbx_strand_id
1 'polypeptide(L)'
;MRSTYKQLYYINRSKVKSDGTTSIMCRITIDGKAVVLSTGLYCQPEEWNSKKGEIKNNRLNGMLGEYKKRVDETYAELLKVNGVISAELLKTAMTGAVDIPKYILQAGEVERENLKIRSIQIDSTSSYRQSKMYHYYLGEYIRSLGKEDMLFTDITEEFGTNFILYLKTNYPHKPS
;
A
#
# COMPACT_ATOMS: atom_id res chain seq x y z
N MET A 1 -16.42 -9.17 5.40
CA MET A 1 -16.80 -8.63 4.06
C MET A 1 -15.74 -9.08 3.05
N ARG A 2 -16.14 -9.58 1.87
CA ARG A 2 -15.15 -10.05 0.88
C ARG A 2 -14.63 -8.83 0.12
N SER A 3 -13.34 -8.55 0.23
CA SER A 3 -12.67 -7.45 -0.50
C SER A 3 -12.83 -7.62 -2.01
N THR A 4 -13.12 -6.53 -2.71
CA THR A 4 -13.24 -6.52 -4.18
C THR A 4 -11.91 -6.08 -4.78
N TYR A 5 -11.33 -6.90 -5.65
CA TYR A 5 -10.10 -6.63 -6.36
C TYR A 5 -10.29 -6.75 -7.86
N LYS A 6 -9.87 -5.74 -8.62
CA LYS A 6 -9.95 -5.71 -10.08
C LYS A 6 -8.72 -5.03 -10.68
N GLN A 7 -8.25 -5.59 -11.79
CA GLN A 7 -7.25 -4.99 -12.69
C GLN A 7 -7.90 -4.63 -14.02
N LEU A 8 -7.62 -3.43 -14.53
CA LEU A 8 -8.02 -2.98 -15.85
C LEU A 8 -6.80 -2.44 -16.59
N TYR A 9 -6.53 -2.99 -17.75
CA TYR A 9 -5.45 -2.53 -18.63
C TYR A 9 -6.02 -1.71 -19.78
N TYR A 10 -5.39 -0.58 -20.07
CA TYR A 10 -5.85 0.34 -21.12
C TYR A 10 -4.70 1.19 -21.65
N ILE A 11 -4.91 1.82 -22.81
CA ILE A 11 -4.02 2.82 -23.38
C ILE A 11 -4.69 4.19 -23.41
N ASN A 12 -3.91 5.26 -23.37
CA ASN A 12 -4.42 6.61 -23.58
C ASN A 12 -4.14 7.06 -25.02
N ARG A 13 -5.14 6.95 -25.90
CA ARG A 13 -5.02 7.28 -27.33
C ARG A 13 -4.73 8.76 -27.59
N SER A 14 -4.98 9.66 -26.63
CA SER A 14 -4.65 11.08 -26.76
C SER A 14 -3.21 11.42 -26.34
N LYS A 15 -2.46 10.45 -25.77
CA LYS A 15 -1.06 10.60 -25.36
C LYS A 15 -0.15 9.67 -26.16
N VAL A 16 -0.12 9.87 -27.48
CA VAL A 16 0.79 9.16 -28.36
C VAL A 16 2.10 9.93 -28.44
N LYS A 17 3.22 9.22 -28.31
CA LYS A 17 4.57 9.78 -28.44
C LYS A 17 4.91 10.08 -29.90
N SER A 18 5.99 10.80 -30.14
CA SER A 18 6.51 11.11 -31.48
C SER A 18 6.88 9.86 -32.30
N ASP A 19 7.17 8.74 -31.66
CA ASP A 19 7.45 7.44 -32.27
C ASP A 19 6.18 6.63 -32.61
N GLY A 20 4.99 7.21 -32.44
CA GLY A 20 3.71 6.56 -32.69
C GLY A 20 3.24 5.61 -31.57
N THR A 21 3.98 5.47 -30.48
CA THR A 21 3.60 4.57 -29.38
C THR A 21 2.86 5.28 -28.25
N THR A 22 2.08 4.53 -27.49
CA THR A 22 1.43 4.99 -26.25
C THR A 22 1.68 4.02 -25.10
N SER A 23 1.70 4.55 -23.88
CA SER A 23 1.91 3.76 -22.68
C SER A 23 0.69 2.90 -22.35
N ILE A 24 0.95 1.66 -21.93
CA ILE A 24 -0.07 0.78 -21.38
C ILE A 24 -0.15 1.02 -19.86
N MET A 25 -1.35 1.35 -19.42
CA MET A 25 -1.63 1.67 -18.02
C MET A 25 -2.40 0.53 -17.37
N CYS A 26 -2.12 0.29 -16.09
CA CYS A 26 -2.85 -0.62 -15.23
C CYS A 26 -3.63 0.19 -14.19
N ARG A 27 -4.96 0.08 -14.20
CA ARG A 27 -5.82 0.59 -13.12
C ARG A 27 -6.18 -0.55 -12.19
N ILE A 28 -5.79 -0.42 -10.93
CA ILE A 28 -6.12 -1.35 -9.87
C ILE A 28 -7.21 -0.74 -9.02
N THR A 29 -8.27 -1.49 -8.75
CA THR A 29 -9.38 -1.06 -7.89
C THR A 29 -9.53 -2.08 -6.76
N ILE A 30 -9.46 -1.60 -5.51
CA ILE A 30 -9.66 -2.40 -4.30
C ILE A 30 -10.71 -1.65 -3.45
N ASP A 31 -11.79 -2.33 -3.13
CA ASP A 31 -12.90 -1.80 -2.30
C ASP A 31 -13.37 -0.40 -2.74
N GLY A 32 -13.55 -0.23 -4.07
CA GLY A 32 -14.01 1.02 -4.68
C GLY A 32 -12.95 2.10 -4.85
N LYS A 33 -11.79 2.01 -4.21
CA LYS A 33 -10.66 2.94 -4.39
C LYS A 33 -9.76 2.47 -5.53
N ALA A 34 -9.32 3.39 -6.38
CA ALA A 34 -8.54 3.06 -7.56
C ALA A 34 -7.23 3.84 -7.62
N VAL A 35 -6.17 3.14 -8.04
CA VAL A 35 -4.86 3.71 -8.39
C VAL A 35 -4.50 3.37 -9.84
N VAL A 36 -3.62 4.15 -10.42
CA VAL A 36 -3.10 3.90 -11.77
C VAL A 36 -1.59 3.75 -11.72
N LEU A 37 -1.10 2.72 -12.41
CA LEU A 37 0.30 2.38 -12.57
C LEU A 37 0.66 2.38 -14.06
N SER A 38 1.88 2.81 -14.40
CA SER A 38 2.45 2.53 -15.70
C SER A 38 3.00 1.11 -15.70
N THR A 39 2.69 0.33 -16.74
CA THR A 39 3.28 -1.01 -16.88
C THR A 39 4.73 -0.98 -17.36
N GLY A 40 5.20 0.19 -17.81
CA GLY A 40 6.49 0.33 -18.50
C GLY A 40 6.47 -0.17 -19.97
N LEU A 41 5.35 -0.72 -20.42
CA LEU A 41 5.18 -1.21 -21.79
C LEU A 41 4.51 -0.17 -22.67
N TYR A 42 4.86 -0.19 -23.95
CA TYR A 42 4.34 0.72 -24.99
C TYR A 42 3.90 -0.11 -26.19
N CYS A 43 2.83 0.32 -26.86
CA CYS A 43 2.38 -0.27 -28.10
C CYS A 43 1.82 0.81 -29.05
N GLN A 44 1.69 0.49 -30.32
CA GLN A 44 0.93 1.33 -31.24
C GLN A 44 -0.57 1.22 -30.90
N PRO A 45 -1.36 2.32 -30.99
CA PRO A 45 -2.78 2.30 -30.65
C PRO A 45 -3.61 1.27 -31.41
N GLU A 46 -3.19 0.92 -32.63
CA GLU A 46 -3.86 -0.05 -33.57
C GLU A 46 -3.61 -1.50 -33.12
N GLU A 47 -2.52 -1.75 -32.38
CA GLU A 47 -2.20 -3.07 -31.83
C GLU A 47 -2.98 -3.40 -30.55
N TRP A 48 -3.60 -2.40 -29.91
CA TRP A 48 -4.31 -2.57 -28.67
C TRP A 48 -5.75 -3.06 -28.86
N ASN A 49 -6.06 -4.22 -28.30
CA ASN A 49 -7.43 -4.73 -28.22
C ASN A 49 -8.08 -4.31 -26.88
N SER A 50 -8.88 -3.26 -26.91
CA SER A 50 -9.54 -2.72 -25.71
C SER A 50 -10.55 -3.68 -25.08
N LYS A 51 -11.18 -4.58 -25.84
CA LYS A 51 -12.15 -5.57 -25.32
C LYS A 51 -11.46 -6.66 -24.50
N LYS A 52 -10.30 -7.12 -24.95
CA LYS A 52 -9.53 -8.19 -24.28
C LYS A 52 -8.49 -7.65 -23.31
N GLY A 53 -8.09 -6.38 -23.43
CA GLY A 53 -6.96 -5.82 -22.68
C GLY A 53 -5.64 -6.48 -23.05
N GLU A 54 -5.43 -6.69 -24.36
CA GLU A 54 -4.31 -7.43 -24.95
C GLU A 54 -3.67 -6.66 -26.09
N ILE A 55 -2.43 -7.01 -26.40
CA ILE A 55 -1.65 -6.47 -27.51
C ILE A 55 -1.57 -7.54 -28.60
N LYS A 56 -1.72 -7.16 -29.87
CA LYS A 56 -1.59 -8.07 -31.02
C LYS A 56 -0.17 -8.66 -31.12
N ASN A 57 0.85 -7.90 -30.75
CA ASN A 57 2.23 -8.38 -30.70
C ASN A 57 2.41 -9.42 -29.59
N ASN A 58 2.69 -10.67 -29.96
CA ASN A 58 2.78 -11.80 -29.01
C ASN A 58 3.85 -11.59 -27.94
N ARG A 59 5.02 -11.03 -28.28
CA ARG A 59 6.10 -10.77 -27.32
C ARG A 59 5.67 -9.75 -26.29
N LEU A 60 5.13 -8.61 -26.72
CA LEU A 60 4.64 -7.57 -25.80
C LEU A 60 3.45 -8.06 -24.97
N ASN A 61 2.58 -8.90 -25.56
CA ASN A 61 1.46 -9.50 -24.83
C ASN A 61 1.93 -10.49 -23.76
N GLY A 62 3.01 -11.24 -24.02
CA GLY A 62 3.68 -12.09 -23.03
C GLY A 62 4.20 -11.25 -21.84
N MET A 63 4.93 -10.17 -22.13
CA MET A 63 5.42 -9.25 -21.08
C MET A 63 4.29 -8.61 -20.28
N LEU A 64 3.16 -8.28 -20.92
CA LEU A 64 1.97 -7.80 -20.23
C LEU A 64 1.37 -8.89 -19.34
N GLY A 65 1.38 -10.15 -19.77
CA GLY A 65 0.95 -11.30 -18.99
C GLY A 65 1.80 -11.49 -17.72
N GLU A 66 3.11 -11.36 -17.84
CA GLU A 66 4.03 -11.41 -16.70
C GLU A 66 3.78 -10.26 -15.73
N TYR A 67 3.51 -9.06 -16.23
CA TYR A 67 3.14 -7.92 -15.39
C TYR A 67 1.83 -8.18 -14.63
N LYS A 68 0.80 -8.71 -15.31
CA LYS A 68 -0.48 -9.10 -14.68
C LYS A 68 -0.24 -10.08 -13.53
N LYS A 69 0.53 -11.14 -13.80
CA LYS A 69 0.87 -12.15 -12.81
C LYS A 69 1.59 -11.55 -11.59
N ARG A 70 2.58 -10.68 -11.82
CA ARG A 70 3.29 -10.00 -10.74
C ARG A 70 2.37 -9.15 -9.87
N VAL A 71 1.39 -8.44 -10.45
CA VAL A 71 0.40 -7.67 -9.68
C VAL A 71 -0.44 -8.59 -8.80
N ASP A 72 -0.89 -9.75 -9.34
CA ASP A 72 -1.68 -10.73 -8.58
C ASP A 72 -0.87 -11.37 -7.45
N GLU A 73 0.38 -11.74 -7.70
CA GLU A 73 1.29 -12.31 -6.69
C GLU A 73 1.57 -11.29 -5.57
N THR A 74 1.88 -10.04 -5.93
CA THR A 74 2.09 -8.97 -4.95
C THR A 74 0.83 -8.71 -4.11
N TYR A 75 -0.36 -8.71 -4.75
CA TYR A 75 -1.64 -8.59 -4.02
C TYR A 75 -1.83 -9.74 -3.03
N ALA A 76 -1.61 -10.98 -3.46
CA ALA A 76 -1.79 -12.16 -2.61
C ALA A 76 -0.79 -12.18 -1.44
N GLU A 77 0.46 -11.79 -1.69
CA GLU A 77 1.50 -11.70 -0.65
C GLU A 77 1.15 -10.65 0.39
N LEU A 78 0.78 -9.44 -0.05
CA LEU A 78 0.39 -8.35 0.85
C LEU A 78 -0.85 -8.70 1.67
N LEU A 79 -1.85 -9.34 1.05
CA LEU A 79 -3.05 -9.78 1.75
C LEU A 79 -2.73 -10.80 2.83
N LYS A 80 -1.80 -11.74 2.53
CA LYS A 80 -1.34 -12.75 3.49
C LYS A 80 -0.61 -12.14 4.69
N VAL A 81 0.20 -11.09 4.45
CA VAL A 81 1.00 -10.43 5.50
C VAL A 81 0.19 -9.44 6.32
N ASN A 82 -0.66 -8.63 5.66
CA ASN A 82 -1.32 -7.50 6.30
C ASN A 82 -2.80 -7.77 6.65
N GLY A 83 -3.39 -8.89 6.20
CA GLY A 83 -4.80 -9.23 6.42
C GLY A 83 -5.80 -8.36 5.64
N VAL A 84 -5.46 -7.10 5.40
CA VAL A 84 -6.19 -6.12 4.59
C VAL A 84 -5.24 -5.39 3.67
N ILE A 85 -5.74 -4.93 2.52
CA ILE A 85 -4.91 -4.27 1.51
C ILE A 85 -5.66 -3.09 0.90
N SER A 86 -4.94 -1.99 0.66
CA SER A 86 -5.44 -0.84 -0.11
C SER A 86 -4.80 -0.79 -1.50
N ALA A 87 -5.45 -0.06 -2.42
CA ALA A 87 -4.91 0.15 -3.75
C ALA A 87 -3.58 0.91 -3.73
N GLU A 88 -3.43 1.87 -2.81
CA GLU A 88 -2.18 2.62 -2.59
C GLU A 88 -1.05 1.72 -2.09
N LEU A 89 -1.34 0.82 -1.14
CA LEU A 89 -0.36 -0.12 -0.62
C LEU A 89 0.18 -1.02 -1.75
N LEU A 90 -0.71 -1.57 -2.57
CA LEU A 90 -0.33 -2.38 -3.73
C LEU A 90 0.48 -1.57 -4.75
N LYS A 91 0.10 -0.31 -5.02
CA LYS A 91 0.86 0.59 -5.89
C LYS A 91 2.28 0.80 -5.36
N THR A 92 2.43 1.08 -4.07
CA THR A 92 3.73 1.30 -3.42
C THR A 92 4.63 0.07 -3.56
N ALA A 93 4.09 -1.14 -3.32
CA ALA A 93 4.80 -2.40 -3.51
C ALA A 93 5.24 -2.62 -4.96
N MET A 94 4.35 -2.36 -5.91
CA MET A 94 4.63 -2.54 -7.34
C MET A 94 5.67 -1.56 -7.89
N THR A 95 5.78 -0.37 -7.32
CA THR A 95 6.75 0.65 -7.77
C THR A 95 8.12 0.50 -7.13
N GLY A 96 8.26 -0.38 -6.14
CA GLY A 96 9.50 -0.56 -5.37
C GLY A 96 9.91 0.68 -4.58
N ALA A 97 8.98 1.63 -4.41
CA ALA A 97 9.28 2.95 -3.86
C ALA A 97 9.56 2.92 -2.34
N VAL A 98 9.13 1.87 -1.64
CA VAL A 98 9.38 1.68 -0.19
C VAL A 98 9.27 0.18 0.12
N ASP A 99 10.16 -0.35 0.98
CA ASP A 99 9.91 -1.60 1.69
C ASP A 99 8.64 -1.43 2.51
N ILE A 100 7.61 -2.20 2.19
CA ILE A 100 6.33 -2.12 2.91
C ILE A 100 6.55 -2.77 4.27
N PRO A 101 6.42 -2.00 5.36
CA PRO A 101 6.59 -2.54 6.68
C PRO A 101 5.61 -3.69 6.93
N LYS A 102 6.10 -4.84 7.34
CA LYS A 102 5.30 -6.01 7.75
C LYS A 102 4.90 -5.93 9.22
N TYR A 103 5.64 -5.15 9.99
CA TYR A 103 5.50 -5.01 11.42
C TYR A 103 4.95 -3.63 11.80
N ILE A 104 4.17 -3.60 12.89
CA ILE A 104 3.42 -2.41 13.26
C ILE A 104 4.31 -1.26 13.77
N LEU A 105 5.35 -1.55 14.55
CA LEU A 105 6.25 -0.50 15.02
C LEU A 105 7.12 0.03 13.89
N GLN A 106 7.59 -0.84 12.99
CA GLN A 106 8.30 -0.43 11.78
C GLN A 106 7.43 0.49 10.91
N ALA A 107 6.14 0.16 10.71
CA ALA A 107 5.22 1.01 9.97
C ALA A 107 4.98 2.36 10.67
N GLY A 108 4.83 2.33 11.98
CA GLY A 108 4.69 3.53 12.81
C GLY A 108 5.91 4.46 12.72
N GLU A 109 7.11 3.90 12.59
CA GLU A 109 8.34 4.68 12.39
C GLU A 109 8.34 5.40 11.04
N VAL A 110 7.99 4.69 9.97
CA VAL A 110 7.89 5.27 8.61
C VAL A 110 6.86 6.40 8.57
N GLU A 111 5.66 6.17 9.14
CA GLU A 111 4.61 7.20 9.16
C GLU A 111 5.00 8.39 10.05
N ARG A 112 5.69 8.16 11.14
CA ARG A 112 6.22 9.23 12.01
C ARG A 112 7.20 10.13 11.28
N GLU A 113 8.08 9.58 10.44
CA GLU A 113 9.00 10.36 9.63
C GLU A 113 8.26 11.16 8.55
N ASN A 114 7.23 10.58 7.93
CA ASN A 114 6.33 11.29 7.01
C ASN A 114 5.61 12.47 7.69
N LEU A 115 5.09 12.26 8.91
CA LEU A 115 4.45 13.31 9.71
C LEU A 115 5.44 14.41 10.11
N LYS A 116 6.68 14.08 10.38
CA LYS A 116 7.75 15.05 10.67
C LYS A 116 8.03 15.93 9.45
N ILE A 117 8.20 15.34 8.27
CA ILE A 117 8.39 16.09 7.02
C ILE A 117 7.19 17.01 6.76
N ARG A 118 5.96 16.48 6.88
CA ARG A 118 4.74 17.26 6.72
C ARG A 118 4.64 18.41 7.73
N SER A 119 5.04 18.18 9.00
CA SER A 119 4.99 19.19 10.05
C SER A 119 5.85 20.42 9.75
N ILE A 120 6.95 20.24 9.05
CA ILE A 120 7.82 21.33 8.58
C ILE A 120 7.14 22.10 7.45
N GLN A 121 6.45 21.40 6.54
CA GLN A 121 5.80 22.02 5.37
C GLN A 121 4.59 22.90 5.76
N ILE A 122 3.82 22.49 6.79
CA ILE A 122 2.59 23.16 7.21
C ILE A 122 2.74 23.98 8.51
N ASP A 123 3.96 24.09 9.05
CA ASP A 123 4.29 24.78 10.31
C ASP A 123 3.41 24.33 11.49
N SER A 124 3.12 23.02 11.57
CA SER A 124 2.29 22.40 12.61
C SER A 124 2.87 21.10 13.11
N THR A 125 3.24 21.03 14.39
CA THR A 125 3.91 19.88 15.00
C THR A 125 3.00 18.96 15.82
N SER A 126 1.71 19.25 15.96
CA SER A 126 0.79 18.53 16.86
C SER A 126 0.66 17.04 16.50
N SER A 127 0.36 16.72 15.24
CA SER A 127 0.24 15.33 14.79
C SER A 127 1.54 14.55 14.93
N TYR A 128 2.69 15.18 14.64
CA TYR A 128 3.99 14.56 14.83
C TYR A 128 4.28 14.26 16.30
N ARG A 129 3.97 15.19 17.22
CA ARG A 129 4.15 14.98 18.66
C ARG A 129 3.25 13.85 19.18
N GLN A 130 1.98 13.82 18.76
CA GLN A 130 1.05 12.76 19.11
C GLN A 130 1.51 11.39 18.59
N SER A 131 1.94 11.30 17.32
CA SER A 131 2.43 10.04 16.75
C SER A 131 3.62 9.48 17.51
N LYS A 132 4.51 10.37 17.97
CA LYS A 132 5.67 9.99 18.78
C LYS A 132 5.26 9.34 20.13
N MET A 133 4.24 9.92 20.77
CA MET A 133 3.71 9.43 22.03
C MET A 133 2.99 8.08 21.84
N TYR A 134 2.12 7.95 20.84
CA TYR A 134 1.42 6.70 20.57
C TYR A 134 2.36 5.57 20.17
N HIS A 135 3.35 5.85 19.36
CA HIS A 135 4.37 4.88 18.99
C HIS A 135 5.18 4.39 20.19
N TYR A 136 5.53 5.28 21.12
CA TYR A 136 6.19 4.92 22.37
C TYR A 136 5.34 3.96 23.20
N TYR A 137 4.08 4.31 23.49
CA TYR A 137 3.19 3.47 24.31
C TYR A 137 2.89 2.12 23.67
N LEU A 138 2.70 2.09 22.35
CA LEU A 138 2.49 0.85 21.63
C LEU A 138 3.74 -0.04 21.71
N GLY A 139 4.92 0.53 21.57
CA GLY A 139 6.18 -0.20 21.72
C GLY A 139 6.38 -0.76 23.13
N GLU A 140 6.06 0.02 24.19
CA GLU A 140 6.12 -0.47 25.56
C GLU A 140 5.14 -1.64 25.78
N TYR A 141 3.92 -1.55 25.23
CA TYR A 141 2.95 -2.62 25.34
C TYR A 141 3.42 -3.89 24.61
N ILE A 142 3.90 -3.79 23.37
CA ILE A 142 4.41 -4.92 22.60
C ILE A 142 5.59 -5.59 23.34
N ARG A 143 6.51 -4.80 23.91
CA ARG A 143 7.61 -5.33 24.74
C ARG A 143 7.12 -6.03 25.98
N SER A 144 6.04 -5.54 26.62
CA SER A 144 5.44 -6.20 27.78
C SER A 144 4.86 -7.59 27.45
N LEU A 145 4.55 -7.84 26.16
CA LEU A 145 4.15 -9.16 25.65
C LEU A 145 5.34 -10.06 25.30
N GLY A 146 6.58 -9.64 25.59
CA GLY A 146 7.80 -10.38 25.27
C GLY A 146 8.18 -10.34 23.78
N LYS A 147 7.68 -9.38 23.01
CA LYS A 147 7.95 -9.23 21.59
C LYS A 147 8.72 -7.93 21.31
N GLU A 148 9.58 -7.94 20.27
CA GLU A 148 10.24 -6.72 19.80
C GLU A 148 9.33 -5.88 18.89
N ASP A 149 8.52 -6.55 18.06
CA ASP A 149 7.52 -5.96 17.18
C ASP A 149 6.41 -6.99 16.87
N MET A 150 5.34 -6.60 16.21
CA MET A 150 4.22 -7.47 15.84
C MET A 150 3.83 -7.33 14.37
N LEU A 151 3.43 -8.46 13.75
CA LEU A 151 2.82 -8.44 12.41
C LEU A 151 1.45 -7.77 12.47
N PHE A 152 1.07 -7.08 11.39
CA PHE A 152 -0.28 -6.52 11.26
C PHE A 152 -1.40 -7.58 11.37
N THR A 153 -1.12 -8.82 10.95
CA THR A 153 -2.05 -9.94 11.03
C THR A 153 -2.33 -10.42 12.45
N ASP A 154 -1.44 -10.10 13.40
CA ASP A 154 -1.57 -10.48 14.83
C ASP A 154 -2.41 -9.46 15.63
N ILE A 155 -2.81 -8.35 14.99
CA ILE A 155 -3.61 -7.30 15.63
C ILE A 155 -5.07 -7.72 15.59
N THR A 156 -5.57 -8.16 16.75
CA THR A 156 -6.97 -8.56 16.94
C THR A 156 -7.74 -7.50 17.73
N GLU A 157 -9.05 -7.64 17.81
CA GLU A 157 -9.88 -6.81 18.69
C GLU A 157 -9.47 -6.97 20.17
N GLU A 158 -9.09 -8.18 20.57
CA GLU A 158 -8.57 -8.49 21.90
C GLU A 158 -7.26 -7.74 22.17
N PHE A 159 -6.34 -7.69 21.21
CA PHE A 159 -5.12 -6.90 21.31
C PHE A 159 -5.44 -5.43 21.60
N GLY A 160 -6.40 -4.85 20.88
CA GLY A 160 -6.82 -3.45 21.07
C GLY A 160 -7.38 -3.22 22.49
N THR A 161 -8.25 -4.11 22.96
CA THR A 161 -8.85 -4.05 24.31
C THR A 161 -7.78 -4.13 25.40
N ASN A 162 -6.86 -5.08 25.26
CA ASN A 162 -5.77 -5.28 26.21
C ASN A 162 -4.78 -4.11 26.20
N PHE A 163 -4.52 -3.51 25.05
CA PHE A 163 -3.69 -2.30 24.96
C PHE A 163 -4.32 -1.11 25.71
N ILE A 164 -5.63 -0.89 25.57
CA ILE A 164 -6.34 0.16 26.32
C ILE A 164 -6.26 -0.11 27.82
N LEU A 165 -6.44 -1.35 28.24
CA LEU A 165 -6.32 -1.74 29.64
C LEU A 165 -4.90 -1.49 30.17
N TYR A 166 -3.88 -1.89 29.41
CA TYR A 166 -2.47 -1.63 29.70
C TYR A 166 -2.18 -0.14 29.90
N LEU A 167 -2.71 0.72 29.01
CA LEU A 167 -2.54 2.17 29.15
C LEU A 167 -3.18 2.71 30.42
N LYS A 168 -4.40 2.31 30.74
CA LYS A 168 -5.11 2.74 31.95
C LYS A 168 -4.39 2.31 33.21
N THR A 169 -3.78 1.13 33.21
CA THR A 169 -3.06 0.59 34.36
C THR A 169 -1.70 1.25 34.59
N ASN A 170 -0.93 1.42 33.49
CA ASN A 170 0.46 1.88 33.62
C ASN A 170 0.62 3.41 33.49
N TYR A 171 -0.39 4.09 32.91
CA TYR A 171 -0.36 5.54 32.64
C TYR A 171 -1.67 6.23 33.06
N PRO A 172 -2.15 6.09 34.31
CA PRO A 172 -3.48 6.52 34.75
C PRO A 172 -3.71 8.04 34.72
N HIS A 173 -2.65 8.84 34.63
CA HIS A 173 -2.72 10.32 34.66
C HIS A 173 -2.45 10.95 33.28
N LYS A 174 -2.44 10.20 32.19
CA LYS A 174 -2.27 10.75 30.86
C LYS A 174 -3.63 10.95 30.19
N PRO A 175 -3.87 12.09 29.51
CA PRO A 175 -5.11 12.31 28.79
C PRO A 175 -5.31 11.24 27.72
N SER A 176 -6.51 10.66 27.70
CA SER A 176 -7.01 9.73 26.69
C SER A 176 -7.21 10.44 25.34
#